data_aa18b22fa16ab14299b3aadb10c61fc7
#
_entry.id   aa18b22fa16ab14299b3aadb10c61fc7
#
_cell.length_a   1.000
_cell.length_b   1.000
_cell.length_c   1.000
_cell.angle_alpha   90.00
_cell.angle_beta   90.00
_cell.angle_gamma   90.00
#
_symmetry.space_group_name_H-M   'P 1'
#
loop_
_entity.id
_entity.type
_entity.pdbx_description
1 polymer ?
#
loop_
_entity_poly.entity_id
_entity_poly.type
_entity_poly.pdbx_seq_one_letter_code
_entity_poly.pdbx_strand_id
1 'polypeptide(L)'
;MLLLWGAQTTSVFGDRLYAMAVMWMAWEHAGAGAMGLVAIAESLPYIVLGTVGRRVMDRFASLGALAAVDAVRLVLVAGLPWAWSQFGTAGLVVSAALLGVGGALFDPNLGTMVPDLVEREEVQAVSGLMDLTGRIARVAGPGAAGLLLAVMPLAGLFWTDAATFAVSALALVLLAGRRRQVPTRAESGPQAAGVRPSAWSLVRTHPDTALVLAVHGLGIFAGAVSLAMPALLTARLGAGAAAYAAVLACTGLGALAGNLVAGNVRLPGPLPALYCGAWAVSGLVLAATGLAGSLPVLLVLSVLSGAVAPFLQIALSTHFALFPPAARRRLLTVDLTVIRTCGTVSMLFVPALAAAAPRAGFLSAGLTVAVLAGGGGVLVLGWSRTRRPLPVAEQVPELAARD
;
A
#
# COMPACT_ATOMS: atom_id res chain seq x y z
N MET A 1 -24.70 8.99 0.79
CA MET A 1 -23.54 8.10 0.46
C MET A 1 -22.82 8.47 -0.83
N LEU A 2 -23.49 8.67 -1.96
CA LEU A 2 -22.83 9.01 -3.24
C LEU A 2 -21.92 10.24 -3.16
N LEU A 3 -22.32 11.28 -2.40
CA LEU A 3 -21.49 12.47 -2.19
C LEU A 3 -20.17 12.14 -1.47
N LEU A 4 -20.22 11.36 -0.38
CA LEU A 4 -19.02 10.94 0.34
C LEU A 4 -18.13 10.06 -0.55
N TRP A 5 -18.73 9.06 -1.18
CA TRP A 5 -18.00 8.16 -2.06
C TRP A 5 -17.35 8.90 -3.24
N GLY A 6 -18.08 9.80 -3.92
CA GLY A 6 -17.53 10.58 -5.03
C GLY A 6 -16.39 11.50 -4.59
N ALA A 7 -16.55 12.20 -3.46
CA ALA A 7 -15.52 13.05 -2.90
C ALA A 7 -14.26 12.25 -2.50
N GLN A 8 -14.43 11.10 -1.83
CA GLN A 8 -13.31 10.23 -1.45
C GLN A 8 -12.63 9.59 -2.66
N THR A 9 -13.40 9.20 -3.68
CA THR A 9 -12.84 8.72 -4.95
C THR A 9 -11.91 9.76 -5.57
N THR A 10 -12.38 11.00 -5.65
CA THR A 10 -11.60 12.12 -6.20
C THR A 10 -10.33 12.37 -5.38
N SER A 11 -10.45 12.37 -4.04
CA SER A 11 -9.32 12.58 -3.13
C SER A 11 -8.27 11.47 -3.26
N VAL A 12 -8.67 10.19 -3.29
CA VAL A 12 -7.74 9.06 -3.46
C VAL A 12 -7.02 9.13 -4.82
N PHE A 13 -7.68 9.61 -5.89
CA PHE A 13 -7.00 9.88 -7.15
C PHE A 13 -5.99 11.02 -7.03
N GLY A 14 -6.34 12.13 -6.38
CA GLY A 14 -5.44 13.24 -6.10
C GLY A 14 -4.19 12.78 -5.35
N ASP A 15 -4.33 12.00 -4.29
CA ASP A 15 -3.20 11.42 -3.54
C ASP A 15 -2.21 10.65 -4.46
N ARG A 16 -2.68 10.03 -5.55
CA ARG A 16 -1.80 9.35 -6.53
C ARG A 16 -1.05 10.34 -7.42
N LEU A 17 -1.69 11.46 -7.78
CA LEU A 17 -1.05 12.55 -8.50
C LEU A 17 0.06 13.18 -7.64
N TYR A 18 -0.26 13.50 -6.39
CA TYR A 18 0.71 13.99 -5.41
C TYR A 18 1.89 13.03 -5.25
N ALA A 19 1.61 11.74 -4.97
CA ALA A 19 2.67 10.76 -4.73
C ALA A 19 3.65 10.65 -5.91
N MET A 20 3.16 10.69 -7.15
CA MET A 20 4.02 10.71 -8.34
C MET A 20 4.82 12.01 -8.41
N ALA A 21 4.17 13.16 -8.23
CA ALA A 21 4.80 14.46 -8.39
C ALA A 21 5.87 14.72 -7.32
N VAL A 22 5.59 14.39 -6.05
CA VAL A 22 6.54 14.58 -4.94
C VAL A 22 7.75 13.67 -5.08
N MET A 23 7.58 12.43 -5.51
CA MET A 23 8.69 11.51 -5.73
C MET A 23 9.57 11.96 -6.89
N TRP A 24 8.98 12.43 -8.00
CA TRP A 24 9.76 12.96 -9.10
C TRP A 24 10.50 14.24 -8.71
N MET A 25 9.83 15.18 -8.03
CA MET A 25 10.46 16.42 -7.55
C MET A 25 11.64 16.12 -6.61
N ALA A 26 11.46 15.19 -5.67
CA ALA A 26 12.53 14.77 -4.77
C ALA A 26 13.71 14.18 -5.53
N TRP A 27 13.44 13.35 -6.54
CA TRP A 27 14.48 12.77 -7.39
C TRP A 27 15.25 13.82 -8.18
N GLU A 28 14.53 14.64 -8.93
CA GLU A 28 15.11 15.60 -9.88
C GLU A 28 16.06 16.61 -9.21
N HIS A 29 15.74 17.00 -7.97
CA HIS A 29 16.48 18.07 -7.29
C HIS A 29 17.45 17.57 -6.20
N ALA A 30 17.20 16.41 -5.61
CA ALA A 30 17.98 15.93 -4.47
C ALA A 30 18.28 14.41 -4.50
N GLY A 31 17.91 13.74 -5.61
CA GLY A 31 18.24 12.33 -5.87
C GLY A 31 17.41 11.34 -5.05
N ALA A 32 17.77 10.05 -5.18
CA ALA A 32 17.02 8.95 -4.59
C ALA A 32 17.00 8.94 -3.05
N GLY A 33 18.02 9.52 -2.41
CA GLY A 33 18.05 9.68 -0.96
C GLY A 33 16.90 10.57 -0.47
N ALA A 34 16.61 11.66 -1.18
CA ALA A 34 15.48 12.54 -0.86
C ALA A 34 14.13 11.84 -1.06
N MET A 35 13.98 11.00 -2.10
CA MET A 35 12.79 10.16 -2.27
C MET A 35 12.55 9.26 -1.04
N GLY A 36 13.61 8.60 -0.56
CA GLY A 36 13.56 7.77 0.65
C GLY A 36 13.14 8.58 1.88
N LEU A 37 13.73 9.77 2.07
CA LEU A 37 13.38 10.66 3.19
C LEU A 37 11.92 11.13 3.13
N VAL A 38 11.42 11.50 1.97
CA VAL A 38 10.00 11.87 1.76
C VAL A 38 9.09 10.71 2.10
N ALA A 39 9.39 9.51 1.59
CA ALA A 39 8.58 8.32 1.87
C ALA A 39 8.56 7.94 3.36
N ILE A 40 9.70 8.08 4.06
CA ILE A 40 9.80 7.87 5.51
C ILE A 40 8.99 8.94 6.25
N ALA A 41 9.18 10.22 5.88
CA ALA A 41 8.51 11.34 6.52
C ALA A 41 6.98 11.21 6.43
N GLU A 42 6.45 10.78 5.29
CA GLU A 42 5.03 10.52 5.07
C GLU A 42 4.53 9.30 5.87
N SER A 43 5.34 8.23 5.97
CA SER A 43 4.95 6.97 6.61
C SER A 43 5.08 6.99 8.14
N LEU A 44 6.04 7.74 8.68
CA LEU A 44 6.35 7.75 10.11
C LEU A 44 5.17 8.17 11.00
N PRO A 45 4.36 9.20 10.66
CA PRO A 45 3.20 9.56 11.43
C PRO A 45 2.16 8.44 11.58
N TYR A 46 1.95 7.62 10.54
CA TYR A 46 1.06 6.47 10.62
C TYR A 46 1.53 5.45 11.65
N ILE A 47 2.85 5.23 11.76
CA ILE A 47 3.43 4.32 12.74
C ILE A 47 3.25 4.88 14.16
N VAL A 48 3.61 6.15 14.35
CA VAL A 48 3.56 6.80 15.67
C VAL A 48 2.12 6.94 16.16
N LEU A 49 1.22 7.48 15.34
CA LEU A 49 -0.18 7.66 15.72
C LEU A 49 -0.92 6.32 15.87
N GLY A 50 -0.58 5.32 15.04
CA GLY A 50 -1.16 3.99 15.15
C GLY A 50 -0.74 3.22 16.40
N THR A 51 0.42 3.54 17.00
CA THR A 51 0.92 2.85 18.21
C THR A 51 0.57 3.58 19.51
N VAL A 52 0.80 4.89 19.57
CA VAL A 52 0.66 5.68 20.81
C VAL A 52 -0.38 6.81 20.69
N GLY A 53 -0.90 7.06 19.50
CA GLY A 53 -1.73 8.22 19.18
C GLY A 53 -3.22 8.08 19.49
N ARG A 54 -3.71 7.00 20.15
CA ARG A 54 -5.15 6.74 20.33
C ARG A 54 -5.94 7.95 20.84
N ARG A 55 -5.43 8.62 21.87
CA ARG A 55 -6.11 9.80 22.44
C ARG A 55 -6.20 10.97 21.46
N VAL A 56 -5.20 11.11 20.58
CA VAL A 56 -5.19 12.14 19.55
C VAL A 56 -6.18 11.77 18.46
N MET A 57 -6.18 10.52 18.00
CA MET A 57 -7.11 10.02 16.98
C MET A 57 -8.57 10.16 17.40
N ASP A 58 -8.90 9.85 18.68
CA ASP A 58 -10.25 9.98 19.21
C ASP A 58 -10.80 11.43 19.13
N ARG A 59 -9.92 12.45 19.13
CA ARG A 59 -10.34 13.85 18.99
C ARG A 59 -10.76 14.21 17.56
N PHE A 60 -10.30 13.44 16.58
CA PHE A 60 -10.61 13.62 15.16
C PHE A 60 -11.72 12.68 14.66
N ALA A 61 -12.38 11.96 15.55
CA ALA A 61 -13.49 11.06 15.24
C ALA A 61 -14.81 11.82 15.00
N SER A 62 -14.78 12.81 14.08
CA SER A 62 -15.97 13.52 13.61
C SER A 62 -15.79 14.02 12.18
N LEU A 63 -16.90 14.09 11.42
CA LEU A 63 -16.85 14.59 10.02
C LEU A 63 -16.31 16.03 9.94
N GLY A 64 -16.65 16.88 10.90
CA GLY A 64 -16.14 18.26 10.95
C GLY A 64 -14.63 18.33 11.21
N ALA A 65 -14.09 17.47 12.09
CA ALA A 65 -12.67 17.37 12.33
C ALA A 65 -11.92 16.83 11.09
N LEU A 66 -12.49 15.83 10.41
CA LEU A 66 -11.92 15.30 9.15
C LEU A 66 -11.92 16.36 8.04
N ALA A 67 -13.00 17.16 7.95
CA ALA A 67 -13.03 18.31 7.02
C ALA A 67 -11.92 19.35 7.31
N ALA A 68 -11.64 19.62 8.59
CA ALA A 68 -10.55 20.50 8.97
C ALA A 68 -9.18 19.90 8.62
N VAL A 69 -8.99 18.58 8.78
CA VAL A 69 -7.77 17.87 8.34
C VAL A 69 -7.57 18.03 6.83
N ASP A 70 -8.60 17.80 6.02
CA ASP A 70 -8.50 17.96 4.56
C ASP A 70 -8.27 19.43 4.15
N ALA A 71 -8.83 20.41 4.87
CA ALA A 71 -8.52 21.81 4.64
C ALA A 71 -7.04 22.14 4.92
N VAL A 72 -6.43 21.52 5.94
CA VAL A 72 -4.99 21.64 6.21
C VAL A 72 -4.17 20.94 5.11
N ARG A 73 -4.56 19.74 4.69
CA ARG A 73 -3.88 19.01 3.59
C ARG A 73 -3.93 19.80 2.29
N LEU A 74 -5.07 20.42 1.97
CA LEU A 74 -5.21 21.33 0.83
C LEU A 74 -4.15 22.42 0.85
N VAL A 75 -4.03 23.15 1.98
CA VAL A 75 -3.06 24.26 2.10
C VAL A 75 -1.62 23.75 1.97
N LEU A 76 -1.30 22.61 2.59
CA LEU A 76 0.02 22.00 2.54
C LEU A 76 0.41 21.60 1.11
N VAL A 77 -0.50 20.92 0.39
CA VAL A 77 -0.23 20.46 -0.97
C VAL A 77 -0.18 21.63 -1.94
N ALA A 78 -1.10 22.59 -1.86
CA ALA A 78 -1.08 23.79 -2.71
C ALA A 78 0.17 24.62 -2.48
N GLY A 79 0.65 24.72 -1.24
CA GLY A 79 1.85 25.45 -0.86
C GLY A 79 3.16 24.70 -1.09
N LEU A 80 3.14 23.41 -1.48
CA LEU A 80 4.35 22.60 -1.60
C LEU A 80 5.36 23.15 -2.63
N PRO A 81 4.98 23.62 -3.83
CA PRO A 81 5.91 24.23 -4.77
C PRO A 81 6.62 25.46 -4.17
N TRP A 82 5.90 26.26 -3.36
CA TRP A 82 6.46 27.39 -2.64
C TRP A 82 7.40 26.94 -1.50
N ALA A 83 6.98 25.97 -0.68
CA ALA A 83 7.83 25.41 0.37
C ALA A 83 9.13 24.85 -0.19
N TRP A 84 9.06 24.20 -1.34
CA TRP A 84 10.24 23.75 -2.08
C TRP A 84 11.14 24.94 -2.48
N SER A 85 10.59 25.99 -3.08
CA SER A 85 11.37 27.14 -3.55
C SER A 85 12.08 27.89 -2.43
N GLN A 86 11.51 27.90 -1.22
CA GLN A 86 12.09 28.60 -0.05
C GLN A 86 13.05 27.72 0.76
N PHE A 87 12.72 26.44 0.94
CA PHE A 87 13.39 25.56 1.91
C PHE A 87 13.99 24.30 1.26
N GLY A 88 13.88 24.14 -0.04
CA GLY A 88 14.42 22.99 -0.78
C GLY A 88 13.92 21.66 -0.22
N THR A 89 14.83 20.69 -0.11
CA THR A 89 14.51 19.35 0.39
C THR A 89 13.91 19.33 1.79
N ALA A 90 14.31 20.26 2.67
CA ALA A 90 13.75 20.34 4.01
C ALA A 90 12.26 20.71 3.96
N GLY A 91 11.86 21.68 3.11
CA GLY A 91 10.47 22.04 2.89
C GLY A 91 9.63 20.86 2.38
N LEU A 92 10.19 20.08 1.47
CA LEU A 92 9.54 18.90 0.91
C LEU A 92 9.31 17.82 1.99
N VAL A 93 10.34 17.50 2.78
CA VAL A 93 10.28 16.48 3.84
C VAL A 93 9.32 16.88 4.94
N VAL A 94 9.34 18.16 5.37
CA VAL A 94 8.41 18.67 6.39
C VAL A 94 6.97 18.65 5.88
N SER A 95 6.73 19.07 4.64
CA SER A 95 5.39 19.00 4.03
C SER A 95 4.89 17.55 3.94
N ALA A 96 5.73 16.61 3.53
CA ALA A 96 5.40 15.19 3.48
C ALA A 96 5.08 14.63 4.87
N ALA A 97 5.84 15.00 5.91
CA ALA A 97 5.55 14.59 7.28
C ALA A 97 4.20 15.12 7.78
N LEU A 98 3.89 16.40 7.51
CA LEU A 98 2.61 17.01 7.90
C LEU A 98 1.43 16.40 7.13
N LEU A 99 1.60 16.10 5.83
CA LEU A 99 0.60 15.37 5.04
C LEU A 99 0.42 13.95 5.55
N GLY A 100 1.50 13.27 5.95
CA GLY A 100 1.46 11.97 6.61
C GLY A 100 0.69 12.01 7.94
N VAL A 101 0.84 13.06 8.76
CA VAL A 101 0.01 13.28 9.96
C VAL A 101 -1.46 13.42 9.57
N GLY A 102 -1.76 14.24 8.55
CA GLY A 102 -3.12 14.41 8.03
C GLY A 102 -3.74 13.07 7.61
N GLY A 103 -3.04 12.29 6.80
CA GLY A 103 -3.51 10.96 6.37
C GLY A 103 -3.68 9.97 7.54
N ALA A 104 -2.73 9.95 8.47
CA ALA A 104 -2.79 9.07 9.64
C ALA A 104 -3.96 9.42 10.59
N LEU A 105 -4.40 10.68 10.62
CA LEU A 105 -5.61 11.11 11.35
C LEU A 105 -6.87 10.85 10.55
N PHE A 106 -6.83 10.97 9.24
CA PHE A 106 -8.00 10.90 8.36
C PHE A 106 -8.44 9.46 8.09
N ASP A 107 -7.55 8.63 7.52
CA ASP A 107 -7.91 7.33 6.96
C ASP A 107 -8.55 6.36 7.98
N PRO A 108 -7.96 6.14 9.18
CA PRO A 108 -8.55 5.23 10.15
C PRO A 108 -9.87 5.77 10.71
N ASN A 109 -9.96 7.08 10.96
CA ASN A 109 -11.18 7.69 11.49
C ASN A 109 -12.32 7.61 10.49
N LEU A 110 -12.09 7.94 9.22
CA LEU A 110 -13.09 7.79 8.18
C LEU A 110 -13.55 6.34 8.06
N GLY A 111 -12.59 5.38 8.03
CA GLY A 111 -12.90 3.95 7.94
C GLY A 111 -13.78 3.45 9.07
N THR A 112 -13.60 3.96 10.30
CA THR A 112 -14.46 3.59 11.45
C THR A 112 -15.84 4.25 11.40
N MET A 113 -15.97 5.41 10.76
CA MET A 113 -17.23 6.16 10.67
C MET A 113 -18.13 5.69 9.51
N VAL A 114 -17.56 5.11 8.46
CA VAL A 114 -18.32 4.65 7.28
C VAL A 114 -19.47 3.70 7.64
N PRO A 115 -19.29 2.67 8.51
CA PRO A 115 -20.40 1.82 8.93
C PRO A 115 -21.54 2.54 9.63
N ASP A 116 -21.26 3.65 10.35
CA ASP A 116 -22.26 4.46 11.02
C ASP A 116 -22.99 5.43 10.08
N LEU A 117 -22.49 5.54 8.84
CA LEU A 117 -23.03 6.43 7.81
C LEU A 117 -24.07 5.77 6.91
N VAL A 118 -24.24 4.44 7.00
CA VAL A 118 -25.09 3.63 6.15
C VAL A 118 -25.98 2.68 6.94
N GLU A 119 -27.00 2.14 6.31
CA GLU A 119 -27.80 1.06 6.89
C GLU A 119 -26.95 -0.21 7.01
N ARG A 120 -27.25 -1.07 8.00
CA ARG A 120 -26.45 -2.27 8.29
C ARG A 120 -26.30 -3.18 7.07
N GLU A 121 -27.34 -3.29 6.27
CA GLU A 121 -27.40 -4.09 5.05
C GLU A 121 -26.47 -3.56 3.94
N GLU A 122 -26.18 -2.25 3.94
CA GLU A 122 -25.35 -1.58 2.94
C GLU A 122 -23.87 -1.51 3.31
N VAL A 123 -23.50 -1.74 4.59
CA VAL A 123 -22.11 -1.58 5.08
C VAL A 123 -21.13 -2.39 4.25
N GLN A 124 -21.47 -3.64 3.94
CA GLN A 124 -20.58 -4.52 3.15
C GLN A 124 -20.40 -3.98 1.72
N ALA A 125 -21.48 -3.56 1.08
CA ALA A 125 -21.45 -3.04 -0.30
C ALA A 125 -20.62 -1.74 -0.37
N VAL A 126 -20.83 -0.82 0.58
CA VAL A 126 -20.11 0.47 0.62
C VAL A 126 -18.64 0.28 0.93
N SER A 127 -18.31 -0.58 1.90
CA SER A 127 -16.91 -0.89 2.22
C SER A 127 -16.20 -1.55 1.03
N GLY A 128 -16.88 -2.47 0.33
CA GLY A 128 -16.37 -3.09 -0.89
C GLY A 128 -16.16 -2.07 -2.03
N LEU A 129 -17.10 -1.13 -2.20
CA LEU A 129 -17.00 -0.07 -3.20
C LEU A 129 -15.82 0.87 -2.92
N MET A 130 -15.62 1.27 -1.66
CA MET A 130 -14.48 2.10 -1.26
C MET A 130 -13.13 1.39 -1.47
N ASP A 131 -13.04 0.11 -1.12
CA ASP A 131 -11.82 -0.68 -1.36
C ASP A 131 -11.54 -0.84 -2.86
N LEU A 132 -12.57 -1.15 -3.66
CA LEU A 132 -12.45 -1.22 -5.12
C LEU A 132 -11.98 0.11 -5.71
N THR A 133 -12.56 1.22 -5.27
CA THR A 133 -12.15 2.56 -5.69
C THR A 133 -10.67 2.83 -5.37
N GLY A 134 -10.22 2.51 -4.16
CA GLY A 134 -8.83 2.64 -3.78
C GLY A 134 -7.89 1.77 -4.63
N ARG A 135 -8.34 0.58 -5.04
CA ARG A 135 -7.59 -0.29 -5.97
C ARG A 135 -7.51 0.31 -7.36
N ILE A 136 -8.64 0.82 -7.90
CA ILE A 136 -8.67 1.47 -9.22
C ILE A 136 -7.78 2.71 -9.21
N ALA A 137 -7.85 3.55 -8.18
CA ALA A 137 -7.02 4.74 -8.07
C ALA A 137 -5.51 4.41 -8.01
N ARG A 138 -5.12 3.35 -7.32
CA ARG A 138 -3.71 2.89 -7.32
C ARG A 138 -3.21 2.51 -8.70
N VAL A 139 -4.08 2.00 -9.53
CA VAL A 139 -3.77 1.52 -10.88
C VAL A 139 -3.85 2.65 -11.89
N ALA A 140 -4.96 3.39 -11.90
CA ALA A 140 -5.24 4.43 -12.89
C ALA A 140 -4.57 5.78 -12.54
N GLY A 141 -4.30 6.04 -11.25
CA GLY A 141 -3.72 7.30 -10.79
C GLY A 141 -2.39 7.66 -11.44
N PRO A 142 -1.38 6.76 -11.47
CA PRO A 142 -0.13 7.04 -12.16
C PRO A 142 -0.31 7.30 -13.65
N GLY A 143 -1.23 6.59 -14.32
CA GLY A 143 -1.59 6.84 -15.71
C GLY A 143 -2.21 8.23 -15.91
N ALA A 144 -3.13 8.61 -15.03
CA ALA A 144 -3.73 9.95 -15.03
C ALA A 144 -2.67 11.04 -14.78
N ALA A 145 -1.74 10.81 -13.86
CA ALA A 145 -0.62 11.73 -13.64
C ALA A 145 0.22 11.92 -14.90
N GLY A 146 0.54 10.82 -15.61
CA GLY A 146 1.28 10.88 -16.88
C GLY A 146 0.55 11.65 -17.97
N LEU A 147 -0.76 11.47 -18.11
CA LEU A 147 -1.58 12.20 -19.07
C LEU A 147 -1.66 13.70 -18.71
N LEU A 148 -1.81 14.03 -17.44
CA LEU A 148 -1.85 15.42 -16.99
C LEU A 148 -0.50 16.13 -17.22
N LEU A 149 0.62 15.44 -17.02
CA LEU A 149 1.96 16.00 -17.32
C LEU A 149 2.17 16.30 -18.80
N ALA A 150 1.39 15.73 -19.70
CA ALA A 150 1.44 16.10 -21.12
C ALA A 150 0.83 17.49 -21.41
N VAL A 151 -0.03 17.99 -20.51
CA VAL A 151 -0.81 19.24 -20.71
C VAL A 151 -0.58 20.29 -19.63
N MET A 152 0.08 19.94 -18.51
CA MET A 152 0.37 20.88 -17.42
C MET A 152 1.74 20.62 -16.79
N PRO A 153 2.36 21.64 -16.14
CA PRO A 153 3.62 21.45 -15.42
C PRO A 153 3.43 20.57 -14.18
N LEU A 154 4.54 20.03 -13.66
CA LEU A 154 4.55 19.17 -12.47
C LEU A 154 3.82 19.79 -11.28
N ALA A 155 3.97 21.11 -11.08
CA ALA A 155 3.27 21.86 -10.03
C ALA A 155 1.73 21.76 -10.17
N GLY A 156 1.22 21.60 -11.39
CA GLY A 156 -0.21 21.43 -11.65
C GLY A 156 -0.80 20.18 -10.99
N LEU A 157 -0.02 19.12 -10.83
CA LEU A 157 -0.45 17.90 -10.13
C LEU A 157 -0.72 18.18 -8.63
N PHE A 158 0.11 19.00 -7.97
CA PHE A 158 -0.13 19.40 -6.59
C PHE A 158 -1.39 20.26 -6.46
N TRP A 159 -1.63 21.19 -7.38
CA TRP A 159 -2.85 22.01 -7.34
C TRP A 159 -4.10 21.20 -7.66
N THR A 160 -3.99 20.20 -8.54
CA THR A 160 -5.09 19.27 -8.83
C THR A 160 -5.43 18.46 -7.58
N ASP A 161 -4.43 17.95 -6.87
CA ASP A 161 -4.65 17.21 -5.62
C ASP A 161 -5.22 18.13 -4.53
N ALA A 162 -4.70 19.35 -4.37
CA ALA A 162 -5.27 20.35 -3.47
C ALA A 162 -6.76 20.59 -3.74
N ALA A 163 -7.15 20.68 -5.01
CA ALA A 163 -8.57 20.83 -5.38
C ALA A 163 -9.39 19.59 -4.97
N THR A 164 -8.82 18.39 -5.01
CA THR A 164 -9.54 17.19 -4.54
C THR A 164 -9.77 17.21 -3.03
N PHE A 165 -8.81 17.71 -2.24
CA PHE A 165 -9.01 17.93 -0.80
C PHE A 165 -10.07 18.99 -0.53
N ALA A 166 -10.17 20.05 -1.35
CA ALA A 166 -11.25 21.03 -1.23
C ALA A 166 -12.62 20.37 -1.43
N VAL A 167 -12.75 19.53 -2.44
CA VAL A 167 -14.00 18.77 -2.71
C VAL A 167 -14.33 17.85 -1.55
N SER A 168 -13.33 17.12 -1.01
CA SER A 168 -13.51 16.23 0.14
C SER A 168 -13.93 17.01 1.39
N ALA A 169 -13.23 18.08 1.74
CA ALA A 169 -13.54 18.92 2.89
C ALA A 169 -14.98 19.47 2.80
N LEU A 170 -15.36 19.99 1.64
CA LEU A 170 -16.70 20.51 1.40
C LEU A 170 -17.77 19.43 1.57
N ALA A 171 -17.57 18.25 1.00
CA ALA A 171 -18.47 17.12 1.13
C ALA A 171 -18.66 16.71 2.60
N LEU A 172 -17.55 16.67 3.38
CA LEU A 172 -17.59 16.33 4.79
C LEU A 172 -18.33 17.39 5.63
N VAL A 173 -18.13 18.69 5.34
CA VAL A 173 -18.87 19.79 6.00
C VAL A 173 -20.37 19.67 5.72
N LEU A 174 -20.75 19.45 4.46
CA LEU A 174 -22.16 19.30 4.06
C LEU A 174 -22.81 18.09 4.75
N LEU A 175 -22.08 16.98 4.87
CA LEU A 175 -22.57 15.79 5.57
C LEU A 175 -22.64 16.00 7.08
N ALA A 176 -21.68 16.69 7.70
CA ALA A 176 -21.70 17.04 9.12
C ALA A 176 -22.92 17.90 9.47
N GLY A 177 -23.25 18.87 8.61
CA GLY A 177 -24.42 19.75 8.79
C GLY A 177 -25.76 19.00 8.77
N ARG A 178 -25.85 17.94 7.94
CA ARG A 178 -27.08 17.12 7.83
C ARG A 178 -27.29 16.14 9.00
N ARG A 179 -26.22 15.81 9.78
CA ARG A 179 -26.23 14.78 10.83
C ARG A 179 -26.28 15.29 12.26
N ARG A 180 -26.63 16.51 12.52
CA ARG A 180 -26.75 17.06 13.90
C ARG A 180 -27.70 16.31 14.83
N GLN A 181 -28.29 15.17 14.45
CA GLN A 181 -29.38 14.52 15.18
C GLN A 181 -29.23 13.00 15.46
N VAL A 182 -28.10 12.37 15.22
CA VAL A 182 -27.93 10.95 15.56
C VAL A 182 -26.87 10.77 16.67
N PRO A 183 -27.25 10.26 17.86
CA PRO A 183 -26.30 9.98 18.92
C PRO A 183 -25.36 8.84 18.53
N THR A 184 -24.09 9.05 18.70
CA THR A 184 -23.02 8.05 18.51
C THR A 184 -23.23 6.91 19.54
N ARG A 185 -23.61 5.73 19.07
CA ARG A 185 -23.70 4.54 19.91
C ARG A 185 -22.35 3.87 19.95
N ALA A 186 -21.56 4.19 20.96
CA ALA A 186 -20.36 3.46 21.34
C ALA A 186 -20.78 2.12 21.95
N GLU A 187 -20.81 1.06 21.17
CA GLU A 187 -20.85 -0.31 21.67
C GLU A 187 -19.65 -1.09 21.11
N SER A 188 -18.51 -0.89 21.74
CA SER A 188 -17.47 -1.91 21.78
C SER A 188 -17.82 -2.88 22.88
N GLY A 189 -18.58 -3.93 22.57
CA GLY A 189 -18.82 -5.03 23.51
C GLY A 189 -17.48 -5.64 23.96
N PRO A 190 -17.39 -6.15 25.21
CA PRO A 190 -16.18 -6.79 25.69
C PRO A 190 -15.87 -8.01 24.82
N GLN A 191 -14.78 -7.93 24.05
CA GLN A 191 -14.27 -9.08 23.35
C GLN A 191 -13.87 -10.14 24.36
N ALA A 192 -14.52 -11.32 24.30
CA ALA A 192 -14.24 -12.46 25.14
C ALA A 192 -12.72 -12.68 25.26
N ALA A 193 -12.25 -12.74 26.50
CA ALA A 193 -10.85 -12.98 26.85
C ALA A 193 -10.47 -14.46 26.61
N GLY A 194 -10.48 -14.88 25.35
CA GLY A 194 -9.88 -16.15 24.92
C GLY A 194 -8.36 -16.03 24.93
N VAL A 195 -7.68 -17.12 25.26
CA VAL A 195 -6.21 -17.21 25.21
C VAL A 195 -5.72 -16.73 23.84
N ARG A 196 -5.07 -15.56 23.81
CA ARG A 196 -4.56 -14.97 22.58
C ARG A 196 -3.27 -15.67 22.19
N PRO A 197 -3.20 -16.40 21.06
CA PRO A 197 -1.98 -17.07 20.67
C PRO A 197 -0.85 -16.04 20.51
N SER A 198 0.33 -16.35 21.05
CA SER A 198 1.51 -15.50 20.86
C SER A 198 1.92 -15.51 19.38
N ALA A 199 2.37 -14.35 18.85
CA ALA A 199 2.93 -14.28 17.51
C ALA A 199 4.09 -15.27 17.34
N TRP A 200 4.94 -15.37 18.36
CA TRP A 200 6.08 -16.29 18.38
C TRP A 200 5.66 -17.76 18.33
N SER A 201 4.63 -18.15 19.08
CA SER A 201 4.13 -19.52 19.01
C SER A 201 3.56 -19.88 17.64
N LEU A 202 2.81 -18.97 17.00
CA LEU A 202 2.28 -19.18 15.66
C LEU A 202 3.39 -19.38 14.62
N VAL A 203 4.42 -18.54 14.65
CA VAL A 203 5.56 -18.63 13.74
C VAL A 203 6.36 -19.93 13.94
N ARG A 204 6.52 -20.38 15.20
CA ARG A 204 7.25 -21.64 15.52
C ARG A 204 6.44 -22.90 15.15
N THR A 205 5.13 -22.86 15.31
CA THR A 205 4.27 -24.01 15.00
C THR A 205 3.96 -24.14 13.51
N HIS A 206 4.04 -23.03 12.77
CA HIS A 206 3.77 -22.96 11.33
C HIS A 206 4.98 -22.41 10.56
N PRO A 207 6.03 -23.20 10.31
CA PRO A 207 7.25 -22.76 9.65
C PRO A 207 7.05 -22.32 8.20
N ASP A 208 6.02 -22.83 7.52
CA ASP A 208 5.56 -22.38 6.21
C ASP A 208 5.05 -20.93 6.27
N THR A 209 4.28 -20.58 7.28
CA THR A 209 3.82 -19.20 7.52
C THR A 209 4.98 -18.29 7.92
N ALA A 210 5.94 -18.78 8.73
CA ALA A 210 7.15 -18.05 9.06
C ALA A 210 7.96 -17.70 7.82
N LEU A 211 8.11 -18.66 6.90
CA LEU A 211 8.81 -18.46 5.64
C LEU A 211 8.08 -17.47 4.73
N VAL A 212 6.75 -17.56 4.64
CA VAL A 212 5.93 -16.58 3.90
C VAL A 212 6.18 -15.15 4.40
N LEU A 213 6.15 -14.94 5.72
CA LEU A 213 6.42 -13.63 6.33
C LEU A 213 7.87 -13.15 6.09
N ALA A 214 8.85 -14.06 6.15
CA ALA A 214 10.24 -13.74 5.87
C ALA A 214 10.45 -13.34 4.40
N VAL A 215 9.87 -14.10 3.46
CA VAL A 215 9.89 -13.78 2.01
C VAL A 215 9.15 -12.48 1.73
N HIS A 216 8.04 -12.20 2.42
CA HIS A 216 7.35 -10.92 2.30
C HIS A 216 8.25 -9.76 2.74
N GLY A 217 8.85 -9.85 3.93
CA GLY A 217 9.79 -8.84 4.42
C GLY A 217 10.97 -8.60 3.48
N LEU A 218 11.55 -9.67 2.95
CA LEU A 218 12.62 -9.60 1.95
C LEU A 218 12.15 -8.87 0.68
N GLY A 219 10.98 -9.24 0.16
CA GLY A 219 10.40 -8.64 -1.03
C GLY A 219 10.12 -7.15 -0.86
N ILE A 220 9.55 -6.75 0.29
CA ILE A 220 9.33 -5.33 0.64
C ILE A 220 10.66 -4.59 0.76
N PHE A 221 11.64 -5.19 1.44
CA PHE A 221 12.97 -4.60 1.62
C PHE A 221 13.66 -4.36 0.26
N ALA A 222 13.76 -5.38 -0.55
CA ALA A 222 14.39 -5.30 -1.87
C ALA A 222 13.59 -4.43 -2.86
N GLY A 223 12.26 -4.42 -2.72
CA GLY A 223 11.34 -3.62 -3.54
C GLY A 223 11.58 -2.12 -3.45
N ALA A 224 12.20 -1.63 -2.36
CA ALA A 224 12.60 -0.22 -2.22
C ALA A 224 13.57 0.25 -3.32
N VAL A 225 14.25 -0.66 -4.02
CA VAL A 225 15.06 -0.34 -5.21
C VAL A 225 14.24 0.36 -6.28
N SER A 226 12.93 0.13 -6.33
CA SER A 226 12.01 0.77 -7.29
C SER A 226 11.96 2.30 -7.15
N LEU A 227 12.30 2.84 -5.98
CA LEU A 227 12.48 4.29 -5.79
C LEU A 227 13.68 4.84 -6.58
N ALA A 228 14.62 3.99 -6.99
CA ALA A 228 15.70 4.38 -7.91
C ALA A 228 15.31 4.28 -9.40
N MET A 229 14.02 4.02 -9.71
CA MET A 229 13.55 3.97 -11.11
C MET A 229 13.85 5.26 -11.89
N PRO A 230 13.66 6.48 -11.34
CA PRO A 230 14.07 7.70 -12.00
C PRO A 230 15.58 7.71 -12.35
N ALA A 231 16.45 7.20 -11.46
CA ALA A 231 17.87 7.07 -11.73
C ALA A 231 18.16 6.14 -12.92
N LEU A 232 17.46 5.01 -13.00
CA LEU A 232 17.56 4.07 -14.11
C LEU A 232 17.13 4.73 -15.43
N LEU A 233 16.00 5.45 -15.41
CA LEU A 233 15.45 6.15 -16.59
C LEU A 233 16.40 7.24 -17.09
N THR A 234 16.87 8.11 -16.20
CA THR A 234 17.74 9.24 -16.58
C THR A 234 19.12 8.77 -17.00
N ALA A 235 19.78 7.91 -16.21
CA ALA A 235 21.16 7.50 -16.45
C ALA A 235 21.33 6.56 -17.66
N ARG A 236 20.33 5.72 -17.96
CA ARG A 236 20.44 4.72 -19.04
C ARG A 236 19.63 5.03 -20.28
N LEU A 237 18.47 5.66 -20.13
CA LEU A 237 17.54 5.87 -21.24
C LEU A 237 17.39 7.35 -21.61
N GLY A 238 18.01 8.27 -20.85
CA GLY A 238 17.89 9.71 -21.09
C GLY A 238 16.44 10.19 -20.98
N ALA A 239 15.60 9.48 -20.20
CA ALA A 239 14.15 9.67 -20.15
C ALA A 239 13.74 10.44 -18.88
N GLY A 240 12.72 11.29 -19.01
CA GLY A 240 12.26 12.19 -17.95
C GLY A 240 10.96 11.74 -17.26
N ALA A 241 10.26 12.70 -16.62
CA ALA A 241 9.05 12.49 -15.81
C ALA A 241 7.94 11.73 -16.55
N ALA A 242 7.73 12.03 -17.85
CA ALA A 242 6.71 11.36 -18.66
C ALA A 242 6.98 9.85 -18.80
N ALA A 243 8.26 9.44 -18.95
CA ALA A 243 8.64 8.03 -18.99
C ALA A 243 8.44 7.36 -17.62
N TYR A 244 8.73 8.05 -16.53
CA TYR A 244 8.45 7.55 -15.17
C TYR A 244 6.96 7.35 -14.95
N ALA A 245 6.14 8.31 -15.34
CA ALA A 245 4.68 8.19 -15.29
C ALA A 245 4.17 7.01 -16.16
N ALA A 246 4.74 6.81 -17.37
CA ALA A 246 4.41 5.68 -18.24
C ALA A 246 4.76 4.33 -17.59
N VAL A 247 5.91 4.22 -16.90
CA VAL A 247 6.31 3.03 -16.13
C VAL A 247 5.28 2.73 -15.06
N LEU A 248 4.87 3.75 -14.26
CA LEU A 248 3.86 3.60 -13.22
C LEU A 248 2.49 3.21 -13.80
N ALA A 249 2.08 3.83 -14.91
CA ALA A 249 0.85 3.50 -15.62
C ALA A 249 0.84 2.06 -16.12
N CYS A 250 1.93 1.60 -16.74
CA CYS A 250 2.08 0.23 -17.21
C CYS A 250 2.06 -0.78 -16.07
N THR A 251 2.72 -0.46 -14.93
CA THR A 251 2.62 -1.28 -13.70
C THR A 251 1.17 -1.37 -13.23
N GLY A 252 0.45 -0.26 -13.27
CA GLY A 252 -0.96 -0.21 -12.94
C GLY A 252 -1.84 -1.07 -13.84
N LEU A 253 -1.65 -0.96 -15.17
CA LEU A 253 -2.36 -1.79 -16.15
C LEU A 253 -2.08 -3.29 -15.95
N GLY A 254 -0.83 -3.63 -15.65
CA GLY A 254 -0.44 -4.98 -15.27
C GLY A 254 -1.20 -5.47 -14.03
N ALA A 255 -1.30 -4.64 -13.00
CA ALA A 255 -2.02 -4.99 -11.78
C ALA A 255 -3.52 -5.20 -12.01
N LEU A 256 -4.17 -4.42 -12.91
CA LEU A 256 -5.55 -4.67 -13.33
C LEU A 256 -5.69 -6.01 -14.02
N ALA A 257 -4.87 -6.29 -15.02
CA ALA A 257 -4.89 -7.54 -15.75
C ALA A 257 -4.63 -8.74 -14.81
N GLY A 258 -3.63 -8.60 -13.93
CA GLY A 258 -3.30 -9.60 -12.93
C GLY A 258 -4.46 -9.87 -11.95
N ASN A 259 -5.19 -8.83 -11.52
CA ASN A 259 -6.35 -8.96 -10.65
C ASN A 259 -7.49 -9.73 -11.34
N LEU A 260 -7.76 -9.42 -12.62
CA LEU A 260 -8.77 -10.14 -13.39
C LEU A 260 -8.44 -11.63 -13.48
N VAL A 261 -7.18 -11.97 -13.71
CA VAL A 261 -6.75 -13.37 -13.78
C VAL A 261 -6.78 -14.02 -12.39
N ALA A 262 -6.07 -13.44 -11.42
CA ALA A 262 -5.90 -14.03 -10.09
C ALA A 262 -7.23 -14.14 -9.30
N GLY A 263 -8.20 -13.25 -9.56
CA GLY A 263 -9.54 -13.32 -8.96
C GLY A 263 -10.46 -14.38 -9.54
N ASN A 264 -10.19 -14.85 -10.77
CA ASN A 264 -11.05 -15.81 -11.48
C ASN A 264 -10.42 -17.22 -11.63
N VAL A 265 -9.14 -17.38 -11.29
CA VAL A 265 -8.44 -18.66 -11.40
C VAL A 265 -8.30 -19.29 -10.01
N ARG A 266 -8.62 -20.59 -9.91
CA ARG A 266 -8.30 -21.35 -8.70
C ARG A 266 -6.78 -21.42 -8.55
N LEU A 267 -6.27 -20.93 -7.45
CA LEU A 267 -4.83 -20.93 -7.17
C LEU A 267 -4.35 -22.38 -6.96
N PRO A 268 -3.38 -22.87 -7.73
CA PRO A 268 -2.92 -24.23 -7.65
C PRO A 268 -1.98 -24.47 -6.46
N GLY A 269 -2.04 -25.68 -5.87
CA GLY A 269 -1.07 -26.18 -4.90
C GLY A 269 -1.11 -25.51 -3.53
N PRO A 270 -0.07 -25.70 -2.71
CA PRO A 270 0.04 -25.07 -1.39
C PRO A 270 0.28 -23.56 -1.53
N LEU A 271 -0.62 -22.76 -0.96
CA LEU A 271 -0.58 -21.28 -1.04
C LEU A 271 0.77 -20.66 -0.64
N PRO A 272 1.49 -21.15 0.42
CA PRO A 272 2.82 -20.67 0.73
C PRO A 272 3.84 -20.86 -0.40
N ALA A 273 3.80 -21.98 -1.10
CA ALA A 273 4.70 -22.23 -2.24
C ALA A 273 4.36 -21.33 -3.43
N LEU A 274 3.05 -21.16 -3.72
CA LEU A 274 2.59 -20.20 -4.74
C LEU A 274 3.05 -18.78 -4.43
N TYR A 275 2.92 -18.36 -3.17
CA TYR A 275 3.36 -17.06 -2.70
C TYR A 275 4.87 -16.84 -2.92
N CYS A 276 5.68 -17.81 -2.52
CA CYS A 276 7.13 -17.78 -2.74
C CYS A 276 7.47 -17.78 -4.25
N GLY A 277 6.75 -18.57 -5.06
CA GLY A 277 6.89 -18.59 -6.51
C GLY A 277 6.56 -17.24 -7.16
N ALA A 278 5.48 -16.59 -6.74
CA ALA A 278 5.12 -15.26 -7.22
C ALA A 278 6.19 -14.20 -6.85
N TRP A 279 6.77 -14.28 -5.64
CA TRP A 279 7.91 -13.42 -5.27
C TRP A 279 9.16 -13.73 -6.10
N ALA A 280 9.42 -15.01 -6.40
CA ALA A 280 10.55 -15.37 -7.27
C ALA A 280 10.39 -14.80 -8.68
N VAL A 281 9.19 -14.88 -9.26
CA VAL A 281 8.88 -14.23 -10.55
C VAL A 281 9.01 -12.71 -10.46
N SER A 282 8.49 -12.09 -9.40
CA SER A 282 8.64 -10.65 -9.16
C SER A 282 10.12 -10.26 -9.09
N GLY A 283 10.95 -11.05 -8.40
CA GLY A 283 12.39 -10.86 -8.33
C GLY A 283 13.07 -10.96 -9.70
N LEU A 284 12.70 -11.94 -10.53
CA LEU A 284 13.23 -12.06 -11.89
C LEU A 284 12.86 -10.87 -12.76
N VAL A 285 11.60 -10.41 -12.70
CA VAL A 285 11.15 -9.21 -13.42
C VAL A 285 11.91 -7.97 -12.95
N LEU A 286 12.12 -7.83 -11.63
CA LEU A 286 12.90 -6.74 -11.05
C LEU A 286 14.37 -6.78 -11.52
N ALA A 287 14.99 -7.95 -11.57
CA ALA A 287 16.35 -8.12 -12.11
C ALA A 287 16.42 -7.75 -13.62
N ALA A 288 15.44 -8.22 -14.40
CA ALA A 288 15.32 -7.91 -15.82
C ALA A 288 15.13 -6.40 -16.06
N THR A 289 14.42 -5.69 -15.17
CA THR A 289 14.27 -4.23 -15.20
C THR A 289 15.63 -3.52 -15.19
N GLY A 290 16.59 -3.99 -14.38
CA GLY A 290 17.96 -3.46 -14.36
C GLY A 290 18.73 -3.67 -15.67
N LEU A 291 18.33 -4.64 -16.49
CA LEU A 291 18.93 -4.97 -17.78
C LEU A 291 18.24 -4.28 -18.96
N ALA A 292 17.09 -3.62 -18.74
CA ALA A 292 16.34 -2.97 -19.81
C ALA A 292 17.21 -1.94 -20.55
N GLY A 293 17.36 -2.14 -21.88
CA GLY A 293 18.15 -1.27 -22.76
C GLY A 293 17.30 -0.24 -23.50
N SER A 294 15.98 -0.29 -23.41
CA SER A 294 15.07 0.64 -24.08
C SER A 294 13.77 0.83 -23.27
N LEU A 295 13.12 1.97 -23.49
CA LEU A 295 11.86 2.29 -22.83
C LEU A 295 10.76 1.26 -23.13
N PRO A 296 10.52 0.80 -24.36
CA PRO A 296 9.49 -0.22 -24.62
C PRO A 296 9.69 -1.51 -23.82
N VAL A 297 10.92 -2.00 -23.72
CA VAL A 297 11.25 -3.18 -22.90
C VAL A 297 10.92 -2.93 -21.43
N LEU A 298 11.29 -1.76 -20.90
CA LEU A 298 10.99 -1.37 -19.54
C LEU A 298 9.49 -1.31 -19.28
N LEU A 299 8.70 -0.77 -20.22
CA LEU A 299 7.24 -0.71 -20.09
C LEU A 299 6.61 -2.10 -20.06
N VAL A 300 7.06 -3.04 -20.89
CA VAL A 300 6.61 -4.45 -20.85
C VAL A 300 6.96 -5.08 -19.51
N LEU A 301 8.18 -4.91 -19.01
CA LEU A 301 8.58 -5.40 -17.69
C LEU A 301 7.74 -4.79 -16.56
N SER A 302 7.35 -3.52 -16.70
CA SER A 302 6.46 -2.84 -15.74
C SER A 302 5.06 -3.46 -15.73
N VAL A 303 4.49 -3.79 -16.89
CA VAL A 303 3.22 -4.54 -16.97
C VAL A 303 3.34 -5.90 -16.28
N LEU A 304 4.41 -6.64 -16.55
CA LEU A 304 4.64 -7.94 -15.92
C LEU A 304 4.80 -7.82 -14.40
N SER A 305 5.56 -6.81 -13.93
CA SER A 305 5.73 -6.52 -12.50
C SER A 305 4.39 -6.26 -11.82
N GLY A 306 3.55 -5.43 -12.43
CA GLY A 306 2.20 -5.15 -11.93
C GLY A 306 1.32 -6.39 -11.90
N ALA A 307 1.38 -7.23 -12.95
CA ALA A 307 0.53 -8.41 -13.07
C ALA A 307 0.78 -9.48 -11.98
N VAL A 308 2.00 -9.54 -11.43
CA VAL A 308 2.33 -10.49 -10.35
C VAL A 308 1.76 -10.06 -8.99
N ALA A 309 1.64 -8.76 -8.72
CA ALA A 309 1.27 -8.23 -7.41
C ALA A 309 -0.08 -8.78 -6.85
N PRO A 310 -1.17 -8.93 -7.63
CA PRO A 310 -2.41 -9.52 -7.15
C PRO A 310 -2.29 -10.97 -6.69
N PHE A 311 -1.45 -11.77 -7.33
CA PHE A 311 -1.21 -13.15 -6.92
C PHE A 311 -0.56 -13.22 -5.54
N LEU A 312 0.37 -12.32 -5.24
CA LEU A 312 0.97 -12.17 -3.91
C LEU A 312 -0.11 -11.87 -2.87
N GLN A 313 -0.94 -10.85 -3.14
CA GLN A 313 -1.96 -10.40 -2.20
C GLN A 313 -3.03 -11.46 -1.95
N ILE A 314 -3.53 -12.10 -3.03
CA ILE A 314 -4.58 -13.13 -2.93
C ILE A 314 -4.05 -14.39 -2.26
N ALA A 315 -2.85 -14.87 -2.62
CA ALA A 315 -2.26 -16.04 -2.00
C ALA A 315 -2.04 -15.84 -0.49
N LEU A 316 -1.52 -14.67 -0.09
CA LEU A 316 -1.28 -14.34 1.32
C LEU A 316 -2.58 -14.24 2.11
N SER A 317 -3.57 -13.49 1.60
CA SER A 317 -4.86 -13.31 2.28
C SER A 317 -5.63 -14.62 2.40
N THR A 318 -5.60 -15.45 1.35
CA THR A 318 -6.22 -16.77 1.36
C THR A 318 -5.51 -17.72 2.33
N HIS A 319 -4.16 -17.69 2.38
CA HIS A 319 -3.40 -18.46 3.36
C HIS A 319 -3.77 -18.07 4.80
N PHE A 320 -3.84 -16.78 5.11
CA PHE A 320 -4.23 -16.32 6.44
C PHE A 320 -5.70 -16.64 6.76
N ALA A 321 -6.57 -16.73 5.76
CA ALA A 321 -7.97 -17.10 5.95
C ALA A 321 -8.16 -18.55 6.46
N LEU A 322 -7.17 -19.41 6.28
CA LEU A 322 -7.19 -20.79 6.80
C LEU A 322 -7.03 -20.86 8.31
N PHE A 323 -6.57 -19.78 8.96
CA PHE A 323 -6.37 -19.73 10.40
C PHE A 323 -7.64 -19.29 11.15
N PRO A 324 -7.84 -19.75 12.40
CA PRO A 324 -8.91 -19.26 13.27
C PRO A 324 -8.87 -17.74 13.42
N PRO A 325 -10.02 -17.06 13.66
CA PRO A 325 -10.09 -15.59 13.66
C PRO A 325 -9.09 -14.88 14.57
N ALA A 326 -8.79 -15.44 15.75
CA ALA A 326 -7.82 -14.86 16.69
C ALA A 326 -6.38 -14.95 16.17
N ALA A 327 -5.99 -16.09 15.61
CA ALA A 327 -4.68 -16.31 15.00
C ALA A 327 -4.52 -15.47 13.72
N ARG A 328 -5.55 -15.41 12.86
CA ARG A 328 -5.58 -14.56 11.66
C ARG A 328 -5.32 -13.10 11.98
N ARG A 329 -6.03 -12.52 12.96
CA ARG A 329 -5.80 -11.13 13.39
C ARG A 329 -4.37 -10.91 13.85
N ARG A 330 -3.78 -11.89 14.53
CA ARG A 330 -2.38 -11.81 14.99
C ARG A 330 -1.40 -11.87 13.83
N LEU A 331 -1.60 -12.75 12.86
CA LEU A 331 -0.78 -12.88 11.65
C LEU A 331 -0.83 -11.59 10.82
N LEU A 332 -2.02 -11.00 10.63
CA LEU A 332 -2.16 -9.70 9.95
C LEU A 332 -1.40 -8.57 10.67
N THR A 333 -1.40 -8.57 12.02
CA THR A 333 -0.62 -7.58 12.79
C THR A 333 0.89 -7.79 12.59
N VAL A 334 1.35 -9.05 12.60
CA VAL A 334 2.77 -9.38 12.36
C VAL A 334 3.17 -8.98 10.94
N ASP A 335 2.35 -9.29 9.96
CA ASP A 335 2.57 -8.94 8.55
C ASP A 335 2.69 -7.42 8.37
N LEU A 336 1.77 -6.64 8.92
CA LEU A 336 1.86 -5.18 8.91
C LEU A 336 3.13 -4.67 9.58
N THR A 337 3.56 -5.30 10.67
CA THR A 337 4.83 -4.94 11.34
C THR A 337 6.02 -5.24 10.44
N VAL A 338 6.04 -6.40 9.78
CA VAL A 338 7.09 -6.77 8.80
C VAL A 338 7.14 -5.76 7.66
N ILE A 339 6.00 -5.44 7.04
CA ILE A 339 5.91 -4.47 5.94
C ILE A 339 6.48 -3.11 6.39
N ARG A 340 6.02 -2.60 7.53
CA ARG A 340 6.43 -1.29 8.04
C ARG A 340 7.91 -1.25 8.39
N THR A 341 8.40 -2.25 9.13
CA THR A 341 9.82 -2.30 9.56
C THR A 341 10.74 -2.46 8.35
N CYS A 342 10.51 -3.48 7.50
CA CYS A 342 11.34 -3.72 6.33
C CYS A 342 11.28 -2.55 5.34
N GLY A 343 10.08 -1.98 5.11
CA GLY A 343 9.90 -0.82 4.24
C GLY A 343 10.65 0.41 4.76
N THR A 344 10.46 0.79 6.02
CA THR A 344 11.11 1.97 6.59
C THR A 344 12.64 1.81 6.61
N VAL A 345 13.13 0.64 7.05
CA VAL A 345 14.58 0.39 7.11
C VAL A 345 15.19 0.42 5.70
N SER A 346 14.54 -0.20 4.71
CA SER A 346 15.06 -0.22 3.34
C SER A 346 15.09 1.16 2.70
N MET A 347 14.11 2.02 2.99
CA MET A 347 14.04 3.39 2.46
C MET A 347 15.19 4.29 2.91
N LEU A 348 15.88 3.95 4.02
CA LEU A 348 17.00 4.72 4.54
C LEU A 348 18.22 4.69 3.60
N PHE A 349 18.46 3.58 2.90
CA PHE A 349 19.70 3.42 2.14
C PHE A 349 19.55 2.69 0.80
N VAL A 350 18.56 1.80 0.62
CA VAL A 350 18.44 1.03 -0.63
C VAL A 350 18.26 1.92 -1.87
N PRO A 351 17.39 2.96 -1.86
CA PRO A 351 17.23 3.83 -3.02
C PRO A 351 18.51 4.59 -3.38
N ALA A 352 19.22 5.11 -2.38
CA ALA A 352 20.47 5.85 -2.59
C ALA A 352 21.59 4.95 -3.15
N LEU A 353 21.76 3.75 -2.59
CA LEU A 353 22.72 2.77 -3.09
C LEU A 353 22.39 2.31 -4.52
N ALA A 354 21.10 2.05 -4.77
CA ALA A 354 20.64 1.64 -6.09
C ALA A 354 20.78 2.76 -7.13
N ALA A 355 20.59 4.03 -6.75
CA ALA A 355 20.74 5.16 -7.65
C ALA A 355 22.19 5.41 -8.06
N ALA A 356 23.16 5.09 -7.20
CA ALA A 356 24.59 5.17 -7.51
C ALA A 356 25.00 4.18 -8.63
N ALA A 357 24.35 3.01 -8.70
CA ALA A 357 24.56 1.98 -9.72
C ALA A 357 23.23 1.30 -10.09
N PRO A 358 22.33 1.96 -10.87
CA PRO A 358 20.95 1.48 -11.04
C PRO A 358 20.86 0.07 -11.61
N ARG A 359 21.67 -0.25 -12.61
CA ARG A 359 21.73 -1.60 -13.20
C ARG A 359 22.04 -2.66 -12.14
N ALA A 360 23.11 -2.45 -11.35
CA ALA A 360 23.55 -3.39 -10.35
C ALA A 360 22.54 -3.49 -9.19
N GLY A 361 21.96 -2.36 -8.78
CA GLY A 361 20.95 -2.30 -7.72
C GLY A 361 19.71 -3.12 -8.06
N PHE A 362 19.10 -2.89 -9.21
CA PHE A 362 17.93 -3.67 -9.66
C PHE A 362 18.25 -5.15 -9.87
N LEU A 363 19.42 -5.45 -10.50
CA LEU A 363 19.83 -6.82 -10.75
C LEU A 363 20.08 -7.59 -9.45
N SER A 364 20.86 -7.03 -8.54
CA SER A 364 21.18 -7.69 -7.26
C SER A 364 19.95 -7.86 -6.37
N ALA A 365 19.14 -6.82 -6.20
CA ALA A 365 17.91 -6.89 -5.43
C ALA A 365 16.95 -7.94 -6.02
N GLY A 366 16.75 -7.92 -7.34
CA GLY A 366 15.87 -8.86 -8.02
C GLY A 366 16.35 -10.30 -7.92
N LEU A 367 17.64 -10.58 -8.16
CA LEU A 367 18.20 -11.92 -8.05
C LEU A 367 18.16 -12.44 -6.61
N THR A 368 18.42 -11.58 -5.60
CA THR A 368 18.30 -11.96 -4.18
C THR A 368 16.89 -12.43 -3.87
N VAL A 369 15.86 -11.67 -4.27
CA VAL A 369 14.47 -12.07 -4.06
C VAL A 369 14.15 -13.35 -4.84
N ALA A 370 14.56 -13.46 -6.11
CA ALA A 370 14.27 -14.61 -6.94
C ALA A 370 14.84 -15.91 -6.34
N VAL A 371 16.11 -15.88 -5.92
CA VAL A 371 16.80 -17.06 -5.37
C VAL A 371 16.24 -17.45 -4.00
N LEU A 372 16.09 -16.46 -3.08
CA LEU A 372 15.64 -16.77 -1.72
C LEU A 372 14.15 -17.16 -1.68
N ALA A 373 13.31 -16.47 -2.44
CA ALA A 373 11.89 -16.84 -2.53
C ALA A 373 11.71 -18.16 -3.30
N GLY A 374 12.44 -18.38 -4.40
CA GLY A 374 12.41 -19.64 -5.13
C GLY A 374 12.86 -20.83 -4.28
N GLY A 375 13.98 -20.70 -3.56
CA GLY A 375 14.44 -21.68 -2.58
C GLY A 375 13.42 -21.94 -1.47
N GLY A 376 12.79 -20.88 -0.94
CA GLY A 376 11.69 -20.98 0.01
C GLY A 376 10.50 -21.78 -0.53
N GLY A 377 10.11 -21.54 -1.79
CA GLY A 377 9.04 -22.29 -2.46
C GLY A 377 9.35 -23.77 -2.57
N VAL A 378 10.59 -24.13 -2.93
CA VAL A 378 11.04 -25.53 -2.99
C VAL A 378 11.00 -26.19 -1.60
N LEU A 379 11.43 -25.50 -0.55
CA LEU A 379 11.35 -25.99 0.82
C LEU A 379 9.91 -26.25 1.26
N VAL A 380 8.98 -25.35 0.97
CA VAL A 380 7.54 -25.53 1.27
C VAL A 380 6.98 -26.74 0.53
N LEU A 381 7.31 -26.91 -0.76
CA LEU A 381 6.88 -28.08 -1.52
C LEU A 381 7.44 -29.39 -0.94
N GLY A 382 8.69 -29.39 -0.45
CA GLY A 382 9.28 -30.49 0.29
C GLY A 382 8.48 -30.81 1.57
N TRP A 383 8.17 -29.79 2.38
CA TRP A 383 7.39 -29.98 3.61
C TRP A 383 5.96 -30.43 3.38
N SER A 384 5.31 -29.95 2.32
CA SER A 384 3.94 -30.36 1.99
C SER A 384 3.83 -31.84 1.58
N ARG A 385 4.89 -32.41 1.05
CA ARG A 385 4.96 -33.85 0.71
C ARG A 385 5.16 -34.76 1.93
N THR A 386 5.81 -34.21 2.98
CA THR A 386 6.16 -34.99 4.19
C THR A 386 5.13 -34.81 5.32
N ARG A 387 4.35 -33.73 5.32
CA ARG A 387 3.32 -33.46 6.31
C ARG A 387 1.95 -33.87 5.78
N ARG A 388 1.19 -34.62 6.60
CA ARG A 388 -0.23 -34.87 6.32
C ARG A 388 -0.98 -33.55 6.26
N PRO A 389 -2.01 -33.41 5.38
CA PRO A 389 -2.85 -32.22 5.35
C PRO A 389 -3.36 -31.91 6.75
N LEU A 390 -3.36 -30.62 7.16
CA LEU A 390 -4.08 -30.18 8.34
C LEU A 390 -5.52 -30.66 8.22
N PRO A 391 -6.13 -31.28 9.25
CA PRO A 391 -7.52 -31.67 9.19
C PRO A 391 -8.35 -30.40 8.96
N VAL A 392 -9.03 -30.34 7.83
CA VAL A 392 -10.09 -29.36 7.57
C VAL A 392 -11.05 -29.50 8.75
N ALA A 393 -11.12 -28.43 9.56
CA ALA A 393 -12.10 -28.14 10.61
C ALA A 393 -13.09 -29.30 10.91
N GLU A 394 -12.67 -30.27 11.67
CA GLU A 394 -13.54 -31.14 12.44
C GLU A 394 -13.83 -30.43 13.76
N GLN A 395 -14.64 -29.35 13.70
CA GLN A 395 -15.18 -28.69 14.87
C GLN A 395 -16.52 -28.03 14.55
N VAL A 396 -17.52 -28.87 14.31
CA VAL A 396 -18.88 -28.62 14.76
C VAL A 396 -19.54 -30.00 14.99
N PRO A 397 -19.37 -30.62 16.15
CA PRO A 397 -20.45 -31.33 16.74
C PRO A 397 -20.56 -31.03 18.25
N GLU A 398 -21.16 -29.92 18.64
CA GLU A 398 -21.58 -29.75 20.03
C GLU A 398 -22.75 -28.74 20.22
N LEU A 399 -23.61 -28.63 19.20
CA LEU A 399 -24.85 -27.87 19.33
C LEU A 399 -26.11 -28.66 18.90
N ALA A 400 -26.00 -29.98 18.79
CA ALA A 400 -27.14 -30.85 18.49
C ALA A 400 -27.38 -31.92 19.53
N ALA A 401 -27.07 -31.66 20.80
CA ALA A 401 -27.36 -32.54 21.90
C ALA A 401 -27.77 -31.79 23.17
N ARG A 402 -28.75 -30.88 23.07
CA ARG A 402 -29.57 -30.41 24.16
C ARG A 402 -30.91 -29.93 23.61
N ASP A 403 -31.78 -30.86 23.33
CA ASP A 403 -33.21 -30.81 23.49
C ASP A 403 -33.68 -32.06 24.28
#